data_dc08b8d34e865862561023ae792f5d38
#
_entry.id   dc08b8d34e865862561023ae792f5d38
#
_cell.length_a   1.000
_cell.length_b   1.000
_cell.length_c   1.000
_cell.angle_alpha   90.00
_cell.angle_beta   90.00
_cell.angle_gamma   90.00
#
_symmetry.space_group_name_H-M   'P 1'
#
loop_
_entity.id
_entity.type
_entity.pdbx_description
1 polymer ?
#
loop_
_entity_poly.entity_id
_entity_poly.type
_entity_poly.pdbx_seq_one_letter_code
_entity_poly.pdbx_strand_id
1 'polypeptide(L)'
;MMIALAPAVMTTGLINWDFMVLAFTSLGLVSWARKRPIWAGAWLGLGIAAKLYPLLLFVILAVLCFRSGRLRAFWLAVAGAAGSWVAVNLPVYVLSPSGWLYFWTFNVDRGADLGSIWYLLSLAGHPIDDVSSAQTVLMVIGTAAICALLLLAPRRPRLAQGFLLLMVWFLIINKVYSPQYVLWLLPFVVLARPRWRDWLIWSAAELIYFGAIWAHLDGTLSSGSGG
;
A
#
# COMPACT_ATOMS: atom_id res chain seq x y z
N MET A 1 20.04 6.94 2.99
CA MET A 1 20.95 5.89 2.52
C MET A 1 20.19 4.57 2.24
N MET A 2 19.51 3.91 3.19
CA MET A 2 18.74 2.66 2.95
C MET A 2 17.77 2.75 1.76
N ILE A 3 17.00 3.83 1.60
CA ILE A 3 16.06 3.99 0.46
C ILE A 3 16.82 4.05 -0.87
N ALA A 4 17.89 4.85 -0.93
CA ALA A 4 18.65 5.03 -2.18
C ALA A 4 19.43 3.77 -2.60
N LEU A 5 19.78 2.91 -1.64
CA LEU A 5 20.50 1.65 -1.89
C LEU A 5 19.54 0.45 -2.02
N ALA A 6 18.22 0.66 -1.96
CA ALA A 6 17.27 -0.43 -2.07
C ALA A 6 17.29 -1.02 -3.49
N PRO A 7 17.59 -2.31 -3.66
CA PRO A 7 17.56 -2.94 -4.98
C PRO A 7 16.20 -2.80 -5.67
N ALA A 8 15.13 -2.78 -4.90
CA ALA A 8 13.77 -2.55 -5.37
C ALA A 8 13.62 -1.27 -6.22
N VAL A 9 14.39 -0.21 -5.91
CA VAL A 9 14.36 1.03 -6.68
C VAL A 9 14.80 0.79 -8.13
N MET A 10 15.83 -0.05 -8.34
CA MET A 10 16.34 -0.36 -9.66
C MET A 10 15.51 -1.43 -10.38
N THR A 11 15.08 -2.46 -9.67
CA THR A 11 14.39 -3.61 -10.27
C THR A 11 12.93 -3.31 -10.58
N THR A 12 12.23 -2.55 -9.74
CA THR A 12 10.79 -2.36 -9.87
C THR A 12 10.35 -0.92 -10.16
N GLY A 13 11.28 0.03 -10.06
CA GLY A 13 10.95 1.46 -10.16
C GLY A 13 10.41 1.91 -11.52
N LEU A 14 10.74 1.18 -12.60
CA LEU A 14 10.30 1.51 -13.97
C LEU A 14 9.14 0.62 -14.45
N ILE A 15 8.64 -0.31 -13.63
CA ILE A 15 7.52 -1.18 -14.03
C ILE A 15 6.24 -0.35 -14.20
N ASN A 16 6.05 0.67 -13.34
CA ASN A 16 4.84 1.47 -13.32
C ASN A 16 5.17 2.87 -12.71
N TRP A 17 4.15 3.74 -12.59
CA TRP A 17 4.29 5.10 -12.02
C TRP A 17 4.37 5.14 -10.47
N ASP A 18 4.81 4.06 -9.84
CA ASP A 18 4.89 3.94 -8.37
C ASP A 18 5.80 4.99 -7.73
N PHE A 19 6.86 5.42 -8.42
CA PHE A 19 7.71 6.52 -7.94
C PHE A 19 6.96 7.84 -7.77
N MET A 20 5.99 8.13 -8.63
CA MET A 20 5.17 9.33 -8.50
C MET A 20 4.34 9.28 -7.20
N VAL A 21 3.71 8.13 -6.94
CA VAL A 21 2.94 7.93 -5.71
C VAL A 21 3.84 7.96 -4.48
N LEU A 22 5.03 7.34 -4.56
CA LEU A 22 6.03 7.37 -3.50
C LEU A 22 6.49 8.81 -3.20
N ALA A 23 6.71 9.65 -4.23
CA ALA A 23 7.06 11.05 -4.07
C ALA A 23 5.95 11.83 -3.36
N PHE A 24 4.70 11.69 -3.81
CA PHE A 24 3.56 12.35 -3.17
C PHE A 24 3.37 11.90 -1.73
N THR A 25 3.46 10.61 -1.46
CA THR A 25 3.36 10.07 -0.10
C THR A 25 4.48 10.60 0.80
N SER A 26 5.71 10.66 0.30
CA SER A 26 6.86 11.18 1.03
C SER A 26 6.72 12.67 1.33
N LEU A 27 6.28 13.48 0.36
CA LEU A 27 5.99 14.91 0.55
C LEU A 27 4.86 15.12 1.57
N GLY A 28 3.85 14.25 1.55
CA GLY A 28 2.79 14.22 2.55
C GLY A 28 3.33 13.98 3.95
N LEU A 29 4.19 12.96 4.12
CA LEU A 29 4.82 12.64 5.41
C LEU A 29 5.72 13.79 5.91
N VAL A 30 6.53 14.40 5.03
CA VAL A 30 7.36 15.57 5.37
C VAL A 30 6.51 16.76 5.79
N SER A 31 5.42 17.04 5.06
CA SER A 31 4.49 18.12 5.38
C SER A 31 3.80 17.89 6.72
N TRP A 32 3.42 16.62 7.01
CA TRP A 32 2.86 16.24 8.31
C TRP A 32 3.86 16.44 9.46
N ALA A 33 5.10 16.01 9.27
CA ALA A 33 6.18 16.20 10.25
C ALA A 33 6.46 17.70 10.52
N ARG A 34 6.31 18.53 9.49
CA ARG A 34 6.42 19.99 9.58
C ARG A 34 5.16 20.70 10.13
N LYS A 35 4.20 19.95 10.67
CA LYS A 35 2.94 20.47 11.22
C LYS A 35 2.11 21.28 10.21
N ARG A 36 2.14 20.89 8.94
CA ARG A 36 1.38 21.50 7.83
C ARG A 36 0.30 20.52 7.34
N PRO A 37 -0.79 20.30 8.11
CA PRO A 37 -1.72 19.20 7.84
C PRO A 37 -2.47 19.34 6.51
N ILE A 38 -2.85 20.55 6.07
CA ILE A 38 -3.51 20.76 4.78
C ILE A 38 -2.60 20.33 3.62
N TRP A 39 -1.33 20.75 3.65
CA TRP A 39 -0.36 20.35 2.62
C TRP A 39 -0.02 18.86 2.68
N ALA A 40 0.03 18.30 3.90
CA ALA A 40 0.17 16.85 4.05
C ALA A 40 -0.98 16.11 3.36
N GLY A 41 -2.21 16.56 3.62
CA GLY A 41 -3.40 16.03 2.96
C GLY A 41 -3.36 16.22 1.44
N ALA A 42 -3.02 17.41 0.95
CA ALA A 42 -2.98 17.69 -0.48
C ALA A 42 -2.01 16.76 -1.24
N TRP A 43 -0.80 16.54 -0.71
CA TRP A 43 0.14 15.58 -1.28
C TRP A 43 -0.38 14.15 -1.23
N LEU A 44 -0.96 13.73 -0.09
CA LEU A 44 -1.54 12.39 0.04
C LEU A 44 -2.73 12.21 -0.90
N GLY A 45 -3.57 13.22 -1.11
CA GLY A 45 -4.69 13.17 -2.04
C GLY A 45 -4.26 13.01 -3.50
N LEU A 46 -3.17 13.66 -3.92
CA LEU A 46 -2.53 13.39 -5.22
C LEU A 46 -2.01 11.95 -5.30
N GLY A 47 -1.42 11.44 -4.21
CA GLY A 47 -1.01 10.04 -4.12
C GLY A 47 -2.18 9.08 -4.26
N ILE A 48 -3.32 9.36 -3.58
CA ILE A 48 -4.56 8.56 -3.67
C ILE A 48 -5.16 8.60 -5.07
N ALA A 49 -5.10 9.76 -5.75
CA ALA A 49 -5.56 9.88 -7.13
C ALA A 49 -4.74 9.04 -8.10
N ALA A 50 -3.45 8.85 -7.83
CA ALA A 50 -2.58 8.00 -8.64
C ALA A 50 -2.67 6.51 -8.28
N LYS A 51 -2.77 6.16 -6.98
CA LYS A 51 -2.99 4.80 -6.45
C LYS A 51 -3.62 4.87 -5.06
N LEU A 52 -4.56 3.98 -4.76
CA LEU A 52 -5.38 4.08 -3.54
C LEU A 52 -4.63 3.82 -2.23
N TYR A 53 -3.46 3.15 -2.22
CA TYR A 53 -2.83 2.72 -0.97
C TYR A 53 -2.53 3.87 0.04
N PRO A 54 -2.22 5.12 -0.37
CA PRO A 54 -2.00 6.19 0.60
C PRO A 54 -3.26 6.55 1.42
N LEU A 55 -4.45 6.14 0.96
CA LEU A 55 -5.69 6.29 1.71
C LEU A 55 -5.62 5.59 3.08
N LEU A 56 -4.94 4.45 3.16
CA LEU A 56 -4.75 3.70 4.40
C LEU A 56 -3.99 4.50 5.47
N LEU A 57 -3.17 5.49 5.07
CA LEU A 57 -2.53 6.41 6.02
C LEU A 57 -3.53 7.18 6.86
N PHE A 58 -4.70 7.52 6.31
CA PHE A 58 -5.71 8.27 7.05
C PHE A 58 -6.33 7.47 8.18
N VAL A 59 -6.41 6.15 8.07
CA VAL A 59 -6.84 5.27 9.17
C VAL A 59 -5.89 5.44 10.36
N ILE A 60 -4.59 5.35 10.11
CA ILE A 60 -3.56 5.48 11.15
C ILE A 60 -3.50 6.91 11.70
N LEU A 61 -3.61 7.91 10.82
CA LEU A 61 -3.68 9.32 11.22
C LEU A 61 -4.88 9.60 12.13
N ALA A 62 -6.07 9.04 11.80
CA ALA A 62 -7.26 9.20 12.64
C ALA A 62 -7.02 8.67 14.05
N VAL A 63 -6.53 7.42 14.17
CA VAL A 63 -6.25 6.78 15.47
C VAL A 63 -5.21 7.57 16.26
N LEU A 64 -4.10 7.96 15.66
CA LEU A 64 -3.03 8.68 16.33
C LEU A 64 -3.44 10.11 16.70
N CYS A 65 -4.23 10.78 15.87
CA CYS A 65 -4.78 12.11 16.17
C CYS A 65 -5.83 12.07 17.25
N PHE A 66 -6.72 11.07 17.26
CA PHE A 66 -7.67 10.83 18.34
C PHE A 66 -6.93 10.63 19.66
N ARG A 67 -5.96 9.72 19.70
CA ARG A 67 -5.16 9.42 20.89
C ARG A 67 -4.36 10.63 21.41
N SER A 68 -4.04 11.60 20.56
CA SER A 68 -3.25 12.78 20.92
C SER A 68 -4.06 14.07 21.04
N GLY A 69 -5.39 14.01 20.94
CA GLY A 69 -6.26 15.19 21.00
C GLY A 69 -6.07 16.15 19.81
N ARG A 70 -5.58 15.67 18.65
CA ARG A 70 -5.24 16.50 17.48
C ARG A 70 -6.20 16.34 16.32
N LEU A 71 -7.48 16.10 16.58
CA LEU A 71 -8.50 15.85 15.54
C LEU A 71 -8.62 17.00 14.54
N ARG A 72 -8.40 18.26 14.95
CA ARG A 72 -8.38 19.40 14.02
C ARG A 72 -7.31 19.20 12.92
N ALA A 73 -6.11 18.72 13.27
CA ALA A 73 -5.05 18.47 12.28
C ALA A 73 -5.42 17.32 11.34
N PHE A 74 -6.11 16.28 11.84
CA PHE A 74 -6.63 15.19 11.02
C PHE A 74 -7.64 15.72 9.98
N TRP A 75 -8.65 16.49 10.41
CA TRP A 75 -9.66 17.00 9.49
C TRP A 75 -9.11 18.00 8.46
N LEU A 76 -8.11 18.80 8.84
CA LEU A 76 -7.40 19.66 7.89
C LEU A 76 -6.65 18.82 6.83
N ALA A 77 -6.05 17.68 7.22
CA ALA A 77 -5.42 16.79 6.25
C ALA A 77 -6.46 16.11 5.34
N VAL A 78 -7.61 15.68 5.90
CA VAL A 78 -8.72 15.14 5.11
C VAL A 78 -9.21 16.17 4.10
N ALA A 79 -9.42 17.43 4.50
CA ALA A 79 -9.85 18.49 3.60
C ALA A 79 -8.83 18.75 2.47
N GLY A 80 -7.52 18.78 2.79
CA GLY A 80 -6.47 18.90 1.78
C GLY A 80 -6.45 17.73 0.80
N ALA A 81 -6.63 16.51 1.29
CA ALA A 81 -6.67 15.31 0.46
C ALA A 81 -7.91 15.27 -0.44
N ALA A 82 -9.08 15.58 0.11
CA ALA A 82 -10.32 15.64 -0.66
C ALA A 82 -10.23 16.70 -1.76
N GLY A 83 -9.71 17.89 -1.46
CA GLY A 83 -9.56 18.95 -2.44
C GLY A 83 -8.65 18.57 -3.61
N SER A 84 -7.47 18.01 -3.33
CA SER A 84 -6.53 17.60 -4.39
C SER A 84 -7.03 16.38 -5.16
N TRP A 85 -7.65 15.40 -4.48
CA TRP A 85 -8.23 14.23 -5.12
C TRP A 85 -9.38 14.61 -6.07
N VAL A 86 -10.29 15.49 -5.62
CA VAL A 86 -11.39 16.01 -6.45
C VAL A 86 -10.84 16.81 -7.63
N ALA A 87 -9.84 17.66 -7.43
CA ALA A 87 -9.24 18.44 -8.50
C ALA A 87 -8.67 17.57 -9.65
N VAL A 88 -8.18 16.37 -9.33
CA VAL A 88 -7.67 15.41 -10.34
C VAL A 88 -8.81 14.57 -10.93
N ASN A 89 -9.70 14.03 -10.09
CA ASN A 89 -10.68 13.05 -10.53
C ASN A 89 -11.93 13.66 -11.17
N LEU A 90 -12.35 14.86 -10.73
CA LEU A 90 -13.55 15.51 -11.25
C LEU A 90 -13.49 15.80 -12.76
N PRO A 91 -12.38 16.36 -13.32
CA PRO A 91 -12.26 16.53 -14.77
C PRO A 91 -12.34 15.20 -15.53
N VAL A 92 -11.69 14.14 -15.02
CA VAL A 92 -11.71 12.81 -15.63
C VAL A 92 -13.13 12.24 -15.62
N TYR A 93 -13.83 12.34 -14.48
CA TYR A 93 -15.20 11.88 -14.36
C TYR A 93 -16.15 12.64 -15.30
N VAL A 94 -16.01 13.97 -15.41
CA VAL A 94 -16.87 14.79 -16.30
C VAL A 94 -16.61 14.46 -17.77
N LEU A 95 -15.36 14.22 -18.16
CA LEU A 95 -15.00 13.92 -19.55
C LEU A 95 -15.32 12.48 -19.94
N SER A 96 -15.21 11.52 -19.03
CA SER A 96 -15.43 10.09 -19.28
C SER A 96 -15.92 9.36 -18.02
N PRO A 97 -17.21 9.47 -17.68
CA PRO A 97 -17.76 8.81 -16.49
C PRO A 97 -17.57 7.29 -16.50
N SER A 98 -17.81 6.65 -17.63
CA SER A 98 -17.64 5.19 -17.79
C SER A 98 -16.18 4.77 -17.66
N GLY A 99 -15.24 5.53 -18.23
CA GLY A 99 -13.80 5.28 -18.09
C GLY A 99 -13.32 5.44 -16.64
N TRP A 100 -13.84 6.43 -15.92
CA TRP A 100 -13.54 6.60 -14.50
C TRP A 100 -14.12 5.46 -13.64
N LEU A 101 -15.34 5.02 -13.93
CA LEU A 101 -15.99 3.91 -13.22
C LEU A 101 -15.31 2.57 -13.52
N TYR A 102 -14.73 2.39 -14.69
CA TYR A 102 -14.04 1.15 -15.07
C TYR A 102 -12.96 0.74 -14.08
N PHE A 103 -12.22 1.70 -13.51
CA PHE A 103 -11.23 1.40 -12.47
C PHE A 103 -11.86 0.66 -11.28
N TRP A 104 -13.05 1.08 -10.84
CA TRP A 104 -13.72 0.50 -9.67
C TRP A 104 -14.28 -0.88 -9.98
N THR A 105 -14.99 -1.02 -11.10
CA THR A 105 -15.55 -2.31 -11.52
C THR A 105 -14.45 -3.33 -11.75
N PHE A 106 -13.39 -2.97 -12.48
CA PHE A 106 -12.24 -3.84 -12.71
C PHE A 106 -11.61 -4.36 -11.41
N ASN A 107 -11.44 -3.50 -10.39
CA ASN A 107 -10.85 -3.94 -9.13
C ASN A 107 -11.79 -4.82 -8.28
N VAL A 108 -13.10 -4.62 -8.39
CA VAL A 108 -14.10 -5.49 -7.74
C VAL A 108 -14.11 -6.87 -8.39
N ASP A 109 -14.16 -6.90 -9.72
CA ASP A 109 -14.32 -8.14 -10.49
C ASP A 109 -13.02 -8.95 -10.62
N ARG A 110 -11.87 -8.33 -10.35
CA ARG A 110 -10.58 -9.01 -10.43
C ARG A 110 -10.50 -10.16 -9.43
N GLY A 111 -10.20 -11.35 -9.93
CA GLY A 111 -9.94 -12.55 -9.14
C GLY A 111 -8.55 -12.56 -8.46
N ALA A 112 -8.26 -13.68 -7.82
CA ALA A 112 -6.93 -13.97 -7.28
C ALA A 112 -5.90 -14.16 -8.41
N ASP A 113 -4.70 -13.64 -8.20
CA ASP A 113 -3.64 -13.63 -9.21
C ASP A 113 -2.27 -13.85 -8.55
N LEU A 114 -1.23 -13.86 -9.36
CA LEU A 114 0.15 -14.16 -8.96
C LEU A 114 0.59 -13.42 -7.70
N GLY A 115 1.30 -14.13 -6.84
CA GLY A 115 1.84 -13.63 -5.58
C GLY A 115 0.82 -13.49 -4.46
N SER A 116 -0.47 -13.74 -4.68
CA SER A 116 -1.47 -13.71 -3.62
C SER A 116 -1.56 -15.06 -2.88
N ILE A 117 -1.92 -15.00 -1.58
CA ILE A 117 -2.20 -16.21 -0.81
C ILE A 117 -3.40 -16.98 -1.36
N TRP A 118 -4.36 -16.29 -1.95
CA TRP A 118 -5.54 -16.85 -2.57
C TRP A 118 -5.20 -17.74 -3.78
N TYR A 119 -4.27 -17.25 -4.60
CA TYR A 119 -3.76 -18.02 -5.74
C TYR A 119 -2.99 -19.27 -5.28
N LEU A 120 -2.16 -19.15 -4.24
CA LEU A 120 -1.47 -20.30 -3.65
C LEU A 120 -2.44 -21.34 -3.09
N LEU A 121 -3.50 -20.91 -2.41
CA LEU A 121 -4.55 -21.84 -1.92
C LEU A 121 -5.25 -22.54 -3.08
N SER A 122 -5.54 -21.84 -4.16
CA SER A 122 -6.13 -22.45 -5.36
C SER A 122 -5.21 -23.51 -5.97
N LEU A 123 -3.90 -23.23 -6.08
CA LEU A 123 -2.92 -24.21 -6.57
C LEU A 123 -2.78 -25.43 -5.63
N ALA A 124 -2.98 -25.23 -4.34
CA ALA A 124 -2.98 -26.31 -3.34
C ALA A 124 -4.29 -27.12 -3.31
N GLY A 125 -5.24 -26.87 -4.20
CA GLY A 125 -6.52 -27.56 -4.26
C GLY A 125 -7.58 -27.05 -3.27
N HIS A 126 -7.36 -25.87 -2.67
CA HIS A 126 -8.27 -25.22 -1.72
C HIS A 126 -8.74 -23.85 -2.24
N PRO A 127 -9.40 -23.76 -3.40
CA PRO A 127 -9.88 -22.50 -3.91
C PRO A 127 -10.92 -21.87 -2.98
N ILE A 128 -10.92 -20.54 -2.91
CA ILE A 128 -11.94 -19.77 -2.20
C ILE A 128 -12.90 -19.20 -3.24
N ASP A 129 -14.18 -19.49 -3.14
CA ASP A 129 -15.18 -19.10 -4.13
C ASP A 129 -15.37 -17.58 -4.21
N ASP A 130 -15.42 -16.90 -3.06
CA ASP A 130 -15.56 -15.43 -3.00
C ASP A 130 -14.38 -14.79 -2.28
N VAL A 131 -13.28 -14.65 -3.02
CA VAL A 131 -12.06 -13.97 -2.53
C VAL A 131 -12.33 -12.50 -2.18
N SER A 132 -13.26 -11.83 -2.88
CA SER A 132 -13.55 -10.41 -2.65
C SER A 132 -14.16 -10.17 -1.28
N SER A 133 -15.17 -10.97 -0.92
CA SER A 133 -15.79 -10.91 0.41
C SER A 133 -14.82 -11.34 1.51
N ALA A 134 -14.06 -12.43 1.29
CA ALA A 134 -13.07 -12.90 2.26
C ALA A 134 -12.00 -11.84 2.52
N GLN A 135 -11.44 -11.21 1.48
CA GLN A 135 -10.49 -10.11 1.59
C GLN A 135 -11.09 -8.93 2.35
N THR A 136 -12.34 -8.55 2.05
CA THR A 136 -13.01 -7.42 2.70
C THR A 136 -13.19 -7.67 4.20
N VAL A 137 -13.67 -8.85 4.57
CA VAL A 137 -13.85 -9.25 5.98
C VAL A 137 -12.52 -9.22 6.73
N LEU A 138 -11.48 -9.84 6.15
CA LEU A 138 -10.14 -9.85 6.75
C LEU A 138 -9.55 -8.43 6.83
N MET A 139 -9.80 -7.57 5.85
CA MET A 139 -9.35 -6.18 5.89
C MET A 139 -9.99 -5.41 7.04
N VAL A 140 -11.31 -5.58 7.26
CA VAL A 140 -12.02 -4.96 8.38
C VAL A 140 -11.49 -5.47 9.72
N ILE A 141 -11.40 -6.80 9.89
CA ILE A 141 -10.92 -7.41 11.13
C ILE A 141 -9.49 -6.97 11.45
N GLY A 142 -8.57 -7.10 10.50
CA GLY A 142 -7.17 -6.75 10.73
C GLY A 142 -6.96 -5.24 10.94
N THR A 143 -7.71 -4.39 10.23
CA THR A 143 -7.69 -2.94 10.46
C THR A 143 -8.19 -2.61 11.87
N ALA A 144 -9.30 -3.22 12.31
CA ALA A 144 -9.83 -3.03 13.66
C ALA A 144 -8.83 -3.49 14.74
N ALA A 145 -8.19 -4.65 14.55
CA ALA A 145 -7.18 -5.17 15.45
C ALA A 145 -5.95 -4.25 15.52
N ILE A 146 -5.46 -3.73 14.38
CA ILE A 146 -4.35 -2.79 14.33
C ILE A 146 -4.74 -1.47 15.01
N CYS A 147 -5.94 -0.94 14.75
CA CYS A 147 -6.42 0.27 15.41
C CYS A 147 -6.50 0.07 16.93
N ALA A 148 -7.03 -1.06 17.40
CA ALA A 148 -7.06 -1.41 18.82
C ALA A 148 -5.65 -1.49 19.42
N LEU A 149 -4.72 -2.16 18.73
CA LEU A 149 -3.32 -2.21 19.14
C LEU A 149 -2.71 -0.81 19.28
N LEU A 150 -2.94 0.07 18.32
CA LEU A 150 -2.41 1.44 18.34
C LEU A 150 -3.05 2.29 19.46
N LEU A 151 -4.32 2.05 19.78
CA LEU A 151 -5.01 2.74 20.87
C LEU A 151 -4.55 2.25 22.25
N LEU A 152 -4.37 0.93 22.40
CA LEU A 152 -4.07 0.29 23.68
C LEU A 152 -2.58 0.22 24.03
N ALA A 153 -1.70 0.39 23.03
CA ALA A 153 -0.25 0.30 23.24
C ALA A 153 0.22 1.24 24.36
N PRO A 154 1.03 0.78 25.35
CA PRO A 154 1.49 1.62 26.48
C PRO A 154 2.24 2.87 26.01
N ARG A 155 3.07 2.72 24.97
CA ARG A 155 3.78 3.83 24.32
C ARG A 155 3.10 4.15 23.00
N ARG A 156 2.93 5.45 22.72
CA ARG A 156 2.32 5.88 21.45
C ARG A 156 3.18 5.45 20.25
N PRO A 157 2.64 4.61 19.36
CA PRO A 157 3.37 4.21 18.16
C PRO A 157 3.62 5.40 17.21
N ARG A 158 4.67 5.30 16.41
CA ARG A 158 4.94 6.27 15.34
C ARG A 158 4.04 5.99 14.14
N LEU A 159 3.71 7.02 13.37
CA LEU A 159 2.90 6.91 12.16
C LEU A 159 3.41 5.81 11.22
N ALA A 160 4.73 5.79 10.96
CA ALA A 160 5.34 4.80 10.08
C ALA A 160 5.18 3.35 10.58
N GLN A 161 5.16 3.12 11.90
CA GLN A 161 4.98 1.79 12.46
C GLN A 161 3.54 1.29 12.26
N GLY A 162 2.56 2.14 12.57
CA GLY A 162 1.15 1.79 12.37
C GLY A 162 0.82 1.57 10.90
N PHE A 163 1.33 2.44 10.03
CA PHE A 163 1.10 2.30 8.59
C PHE A 163 1.78 1.07 8.00
N LEU A 164 3.01 0.77 8.41
CA LEU A 164 3.71 -0.45 7.97
C LEU A 164 2.90 -1.70 8.33
N LEU A 165 2.37 -1.79 9.56
CA LEU A 165 1.52 -2.91 9.97
C LEU A 165 0.27 -3.03 9.09
N LEU A 166 -0.41 -1.92 8.84
CA LEU A 166 -1.62 -1.92 8.03
C LEU A 166 -1.33 -2.26 6.56
N MET A 167 -0.23 -1.74 6.00
CA MET A 167 0.19 -2.05 4.63
C MET A 167 0.61 -3.51 4.47
N VAL A 168 1.38 -4.05 5.41
CA VAL A 168 1.77 -5.47 5.39
C VAL A 168 0.53 -6.35 5.47
N TRP A 169 -0.40 -6.05 6.37
CA TRP A 169 -1.67 -6.75 6.45
C TRP A 169 -2.45 -6.69 5.13
N PHE A 170 -2.63 -5.48 4.59
CA PHE A 170 -3.29 -5.28 3.30
C PHE A 170 -2.65 -6.12 2.19
N LEU A 171 -1.32 -6.11 2.08
CA LEU A 171 -0.61 -6.83 1.01
C LEU A 171 -0.69 -8.35 1.18
N ILE A 172 -0.68 -8.88 2.41
CA ILE A 172 -0.85 -10.32 2.67
C ILE A 172 -2.20 -10.83 2.19
N ILE A 173 -3.27 -10.06 2.44
CA ILE A 173 -4.63 -10.45 2.06
C ILE A 173 -5.06 -9.95 0.68
N ASN A 174 -4.20 -9.21 -0.02
CA ASN A 174 -4.55 -8.67 -1.33
C ASN A 174 -4.70 -9.78 -2.38
N LYS A 175 -5.56 -9.56 -3.38
CA LYS A 175 -5.80 -10.51 -4.48
C LYS A 175 -4.58 -10.71 -5.39
N VAL A 176 -3.62 -9.78 -5.34
CA VAL A 176 -2.40 -9.78 -6.15
C VAL A 176 -1.26 -9.22 -5.32
N TYR A 177 -0.08 -9.80 -5.42
CA TYR A 177 1.14 -9.18 -4.94
C TYR A 177 2.09 -8.97 -6.11
N SER A 178 2.11 -7.76 -6.64
CA SER A 178 2.98 -7.41 -7.77
C SER A 178 4.35 -6.93 -7.27
N PRO A 179 5.48 -7.26 -7.95
CA PRO A 179 6.82 -6.94 -7.47
C PRO A 179 7.04 -5.45 -7.15
N GLN A 180 6.37 -4.53 -7.86
CA GLN A 180 6.50 -3.09 -7.59
C GLN A 180 5.87 -2.64 -6.27
N TYR A 181 5.04 -3.46 -5.60
CA TYR A 181 4.44 -3.11 -4.31
C TYR A 181 5.47 -2.99 -3.19
N VAL A 182 6.66 -3.56 -3.37
CA VAL A 182 7.82 -3.33 -2.50
C VAL A 182 8.12 -1.84 -2.32
N LEU A 183 7.93 -1.01 -3.35
CA LEU A 183 8.14 0.44 -3.29
C LEU A 183 7.18 1.13 -2.32
N TRP A 184 5.96 0.60 -2.12
CA TRP A 184 5.00 1.15 -1.18
C TRP A 184 5.42 0.94 0.28
N LEU A 185 6.12 -0.17 0.54
CA LEU A 185 6.64 -0.51 1.87
C LEU A 185 7.95 0.20 2.18
N LEU A 186 8.79 0.45 1.19
CA LEU A 186 10.17 0.89 1.34
C LEU A 186 10.38 2.07 2.32
N PRO A 187 9.67 3.23 2.20
CA PRO A 187 9.86 4.32 3.14
C PRO A 187 9.42 3.96 4.56
N PHE A 188 8.41 3.13 4.70
CA PHE A 188 7.85 2.77 6.00
C PHE A 188 8.69 1.71 6.71
N VAL A 189 9.27 0.76 6.00
CA VAL A 189 10.26 -0.19 6.56
C VAL A 189 11.43 0.58 7.14
N VAL A 190 11.98 1.54 6.39
CA VAL A 190 13.12 2.35 6.84
C VAL A 190 12.73 3.26 8.02
N LEU A 191 11.57 3.91 7.97
CA LEU A 191 11.12 4.83 9.03
C LEU A 191 10.65 4.09 10.29
N ALA A 192 10.03 2.92 10.15
CA ALA A 192 9.51 2.16 11.27
C ALA A 192 10.61 1.37 12.00
N ARG A 193 11.56 0.80 11.24
CA ARG A 193 12.59 -0.09 11.79
C ARG A 193 13.93 0.09 11.05
N PRO A 194 14.70 1.16 11.36
CA PRO A 194 15.94 1.50 10.68
C PRO A 194 17.11 0.59 11.13
N ARG A 195 17.00 -0.72 10.90
CA ARG A 195 18.04 -1.71 11.22
C ARG A 195 18.51 -2.37 9.95
N TRP A 196 19.80 -2.29 9.64
CA TRP A 196 20.41 -2.83 8.43
C TRP A 196 20.13 -4.32 8.23
N ARG A 197 20.22 -5.13 9.30
CA ARG A 197 19.94 -6.57 9.24
C ARG A 197 18.53 -6.84 8.72
N ASP A 198 17.53 -6.21 9.32
CA ASP A 198 16.11 -6.45 9.00
C ASP A 198 15.82 -5.94 7.58
N TRP A 199 16.39 -4.81 7.20
CA TRP A 199 16.30 -4.24 5.86
C TRP A 199 16.95 -5.14 4.79
N LEU A 200 18.15 -5.72 5.07
CA LEU A 200 18.84 -6.63 4.16
C LEU A 200 18.03 -7.92 3.95
N ILE A 201 17.53 -8.53 5.03
CA ILE A 201 16.70 -9.75 4.95
C ILE A 201 15.47 -9.48 4.09
N TRP A 202 14.75 -8.39 4.37
CA TRP A 202 13.57 -8.01 3.59
C TRP A 202 13.91 -7.72 2.12
N SER A 203 14.96 -6.95 1.86
CA SER A 203 15.39 -6.64 0.49
C SER A 203 15.81 -7.88 -0.31
N ALA A 204 16.48 -8.85 0.35
CA ALA A 204 16.84 -10.11 -0.27
C ALA A 204 15.60 -10.94 -0.63
N ALA A 205 14.61 -11.02 0.27
CA ALA A 205 13.36 -11.72 0.00
C ALA A 205 12.60 -11.11 -1.19
N GLU A 206 12.54 -9.78 -1.28
CA GLU A 206 11.89 -9.08 -2.40
C GLU A 206 12.63 -9.28 -3.74
N LEU A 207 13.97 -9.35 -3.72
CA LEU A 207 14.75 -9.69 -4.92
C LEU A 207 14.51 -11.11 -5.39
N ILE A 208 14.46 -12.08 -4.45
CA ILE A 208 14.15 -13.48 -4.77
C ILE A 208 12.74 -13.56 -5.37
N TYR A 209 11.77 -12.88 -4.74
CA TYR A 209 10.41 -12.83 -5.24
C TYR A 209 10.34 -12.19 -6.64
N PHE A 210 11.02 -11.06 -6.87
CA PHE A 210 11.12 -10.42 -8.18
C PHE A 210 11.64 -11.41 -9.24
N GLY A 211 12.76 -12.08 -8.95
CA GLY A 211 13.34 -13.06 -9.87
C GLY A 211 12.41 -14.23 -10.15
N ALA A 212 11.73 -14.76 -9.11
CA ALA A 212 10.80 -15.87 -9.26
C ALA A 212 9.57 -15.51 -10.12
N ILE A 213 9.01 -14.31 -9.96
CA ILE A 213 7.88 -13.86 -10.79
C ILE A 213 8.29 -13.73 -12.26
N TRP A 214 9.44 -13.13 -12.55
CA TRP A 214 9.91 -13.00 -13.93
C TRP A 214 10.27 -14.35 -14.56
N ALA A 215 10.92 -15.23 -13.80
CA ALA A 215 11.22 -16.59 -14.25
C ALA A 215 9.94 -17.44 -14.48
N HIS A 216 8.86 -17.15 -13.75
CA HIS A 216 7.55 -17.76 -14.02
C HIS A 216 6.92 -17.19 -15.31
N LEU A 217 6.97 -15.87 -15.49
CA LEU A 217 6.35 -15.20 -16.63
C LEU A 217 7.06 -15.49 -17.96
N ASP A 218 8.37 -15.69 -17.94
CA ASP A 218 9.16 -16.06 -19.14
C ASP A 218 9.13 -17.58 -19.43
N GLY A 219 8.47 -18.37 -18.58
CA GLY A 219 8.29 -19.81 -18.75
C GLY A 219 9.47 -20.67 -18.30
N THR A 220 10.56 -20.10 -17.75
CA THR A 220 11.73 -20.90 -17.32
C THR A 220 11.40 -21.83 -16.16
N LEU A 221 10.42 -21.50 -15.31
CA LEU A 221 9.97 -22.37 -14.24
C LEU A 221 8.94 -23.41 -14.68
N SER A 222 8.32 -23.27 -15.84
CA SER A 222 7.33 -24.21 -16.40
C SER A 222 7.95 -25.30 -17.29
N SER A 223 9.21 -25.17 -17.68
CA SER A 223 9.91 -26.10 -18.58
C SER A 223 10.28 -27.44 -17.95
N GLY A 224 9.88 -27.72 -16.72
CA GLY A 224 10.15 -28.99 -16.04
C GLY A 224 8.99 -30.01 -16.02
N SER A 225 7.83 -29.71 -16.62
CA SER A 225 6.66 -30.61 -16.60
C SER A 225 6.31 -31.22 -17.97
N GLY A 226 7.22 -31.16 -18.93
CA GLY A 226 7.09 -31.73 -20.28
C GLY A 226 8.05 -32.89 -20.48
N GLY A 227 7.78 -34.03 -19.80
CA GLY A 227 8.43 -35.30 -20.04
C GLY A 227 7.48 -36.43 -19.69
#